data_c3089f42a4c39e0a5c89a1be0a764437
#
_entry.id   c3089f42a4c39e0a5c89a1be0a764437
#
_cell.length_a   1.000
_cell.length_b   1.000
_cell.length_c   1.000
_cell.angle_alpha   90.00
_cell.angle_beta   90.00
_cell.angle_gamma   90.00
#
_symmetry.space_group_name_H-M   'P 1'
#
loop_
_entity.id
_entity.type
_entity.pdbx_description
1 polymer ?
#
loop_
_entity_poly.entity_id
_entity_poly.type
_entity_poly.pdbx_seq_one_letter_code
_entity_poly.pdbx_strand_id
1 'polypeptide(L)'
;MPAGGRPTVRSRRLGTALRTYRQAAKLDQPRAAEVIASSQARISRVESGHATPRVIEVRLLLDAYGVVDREVRDKLEELAKYSKNRGWWLEHAEHLRPDYLDHIALEDDASYIREWQPVLVPGLLQTPAYAEAAITAGPNYVSPERVAHLIKVRAGRQAKIDEGGALYSAILWEAVIVHPLVSVGIHQEQLSALLEIGKRRNVTVQVLPFSAGALAGSTYAFSSFSFDAEPTVEAVTMENLLGTSIVEPPEDLARYGNAYDLLRSAALAPDASARLIRSALRSSKKEDTS
;
A
#
# COMPACT_ATOMS: atom_id res chain seq x y z
N MET A 1 3.26 -27.44 -18.10
CA MET A 1 2.88 -26.45 -17.08
C MET A 1 2.09 -25.35 -17.77
N PRO A 2 0.85 -25.03 -17.38
CA PRO A 2 0.14 -23.90 -17.99
C PRO A 2 0.91 -22.63 -17.65
N ALA A 3 1.23 -21.85 -18.66
CA ALA A 3 1.86 -20.53 -18.56
C ALA A 3 0.84 -19.51 -18.03
N GLY A 4 0.58 -19.53 -16.71
CA GLY A 4 -0.31 -18.61 -16.04
C GLY A 4 0.17 -18.43 -14.61
N GLY A 5 1.08 -17.48 -14.39
CA GLY A 5 1.42 -17.04 -13.04
C GLY A 5 0.19 -16.52 -12.31
N ARG A 6 0.28 -16.39 -10.98
CA ARG A 6 -0.76 -15.77 -10.16
C ARG A 6 -1.08 -14.37 -10.72
N PRO A 7 -2.37 -13.98 -10.87
CA PRO A 7 -2.76 -12.66 -11.32
C PRO A 7 -2.15 -11.57 -10.42
N THR A 8 -1.54 -10.57 -11.01
CA THR A 8 -1.07 -9.39 -10.27
C THR A 8 -2.27 -8.50 -9.89
N VAL A 9 -2.13 -7.66 -8.88
CA VAL A 9 -3.16 -6.68 -8.52
C VAL A 9 -3.51 -5.80 -9.73
N ARG A 10 -2.51 -5.31 -10.46
CA ARG A 10 -2.72 -4.51 -11.69
C ARG A 10 -3.59 -5.24 -12.72
N SER A 11 -3.29 -6.52 -12.99
CA SER A 11 -4.05 -7.31 -13.95
C SER A 11 -5.48 -7.61 -13.47
N ARG A 12 -5.70 -7.81 -12.16
CA ARG A 12 -7.04 -7.99 -11.58
C ARG A 12 -7.85 -6.69 -11.68
N ARG A 13 -7.26 -5.55 -11.33
CA ARG A 13 -7.94 -4.23 -11.43
C ARG A 13 -8.36 -3.93 -12.85
N LEU A 14 -7.45 -4.08 -13.81
CA LEU A 14 -7.78 -3.92 -15.24
C LEU A 14 -8.90 -4.86 -15.67
N GLY A 15 -8.79 -6.14 -15.31
CA GLY A 15 -9.77 -7.16 -15.67
C GLY A 15 -11.17 -6.88 -15.09
N THR A 16 -11.23 -6.49 -13.82
CA THR A 16 -12.48 -6.10 -13.14
C THR A 16 -13.12 -4.89 -13.80
N ALA A 17 -12.34 -3.85 -14.10
CA ALA A 17 -12.84 -2.66 -14.76
C ALA A 17 -13.39 -2.97 -16.16
N LEU A 18 -12.64 -3.73 -16.98
CA LEU A 18 -13.11 -4.15 -18.30
C LEU A 18 -14.40 -4.98 -18.23
N ARG A 19 -14.52 -5.88 -17.24
CA ARG A 19 -15.75 -6.66 -16.99
C ARG A 19 -16.93 -5.75 -16.65
N THR A 20 -16.73 -4.77 -15.77
CA THR A 20 -17.77 -3.81 -15.36
C THR A 20 -18.29 -3.02 -16.56
N TYR A 21 -17.39 -2.45 -17.38
CA TYR A 21 -17.79 -1.70 -18.58
C TYR A 21 -18.48 -2.59 -19.61
N ARG A 22 -18.00 -3.82 -19.83
CA ARG A 22 -18.67 -4.78 -20.71
C ARG A 22 -20.10 -5.07 -20.26
N GLN A 23 -20.30 -5.32 -18.97
CA GLN A 23 -21.61 -5.59 -18.41
C GLN A 23 -22.54 -4.38 -18.50
N ALA A 24 -22.03 -3.17 -18.26
CA ALA A 24 -22.78 -1.93 -18.45
C ALA A 24 -23.23 -1.73 -19.91
N ALA A 25 -22.37 -2.09 -20.86
CA ALA A 25 -22.68 -2.10 -22.30
C ALA A 25 -23.60 -3.26 -22.72
N LYS A 26 -24.01 -4.15 -21.78
CA LYS A 26 -24.85 -5.35 -22.04
C LYS A 26 -24.25 -6.30 -23.08
N LEU A 27 -22.92 -6.34 -23.18
CA LEU A 27 -22.21 -7.27 -24.05
C LEU A 27 -21.83 -8.54 -23.27
N ASP A 28 -21.89 -9.69 -23.95
CA ASP A 28 -21.39 -10.95 -23.44
C ASP A 28 -19.89 -11.12 -23.78
N GLN A 29 -19.24 -12.12 -23.18
CA GLN A 29 -17.83 -12.40 -23.44
C GLN A 29 -17.53 -12.83 -24.89
N PRO A 30 -18.39 -13.63 -25.59
CA PRO A 30 -18.21 -13.91 -27.01
C PRO A 30 -18.12 -12.66 -27.88
N ARG A 31 -19.04 -11.71 -27.70
CA ARG A 31 -19.03 -10.43 -28.44
C ARG A 31 -17.76 -9.60 -28.15
N ALA A 32 -17.35 -9.53 -26.90
CA ALA A 32 -16.10 -8.89 -26.54
C ALA A 32 -14.87 -9.58 -27.17
N ALA A 33 -14.92 -10.89 -27.34
CA ALA A 33 -13.86 -11.65 -27.99
C ALA A 33 -13.75 -11.35 -29.49
N GLU A 34 -14.90 -11.21 -30.18
CA GLU A 34 -14.94 -10.79 -31.59
C GLU A 34 -14.27 -9.43 -31.80
N VAL A 35 -14.49 -8.45 -30.91
CA VAL A 35 -13.90 -7.11 -30.98
C VAL A 35 -12.38 -7.13 -31.07
N ILE A 36 -11.72 -8.04 -30.36
CA ILE A 36 -10.27 -8.14 -30.34
C ILE A 36 -9.73 -9.33 -31.15
N ALA A 37 -10.58 -9.91 -32.03
CA ALA A 37 -10.26 -11.10 -32.84
C ALA A 37 -9.64 -12.24 -31.98
N SER A 38 -10.30 -12.62 -30.88
CA SER A 38 -9.81 -13.58 -29.91
C SER A 38 -10.89 -14.56 -29.45
N SER A 39 -10.63 -15.35 -28.41
CA SER A 39 -11.56 -16.32 -27.86
C SER A 39 -12.24 -15.82 -26.58
N GLN A 40 -13.47 -16.31 -26.32
CA GLN A 40 -14.17 -16.09 -25.04
C GLN A 40 -13.28 -16.48 -23.86
N ALA A 41 -12.57 -17.58 -23.94
CA ALA A 41 -11.66 -18.04 -22.89
C ALA A 41 -10.54 -17.02 -22.60
N ARG A 42 -10.07 -16.27 -23.62
CA ARG A 42 -9.11 -15.20 -23.42
C ARG A 42 -9.75 -14.01 -22.70
N ILE A 43 -10.96 -13.59 -23.10
CA ILE A 43 -11.69 -12.52 -22.39
C ILE A 43 -11.91 -12.91 -20.92
N SER A 44 -12.36 -14.14 -20.66
CA SER A 44 -12.54 -14.64 -19.28
C SER A 44 -11.24 -14.54 -18.47
N ARG A 45 -10.10 -14.94 -19.06
CA ARG A 45 -8.79 -14.81 -18.39
C ARG A 45 -8.34 -13.37 -18.21
N VAL A 46 -8.65 -12.47 -19.14
CA VAL A 46 -8.38 -11.03 -19.00
C VAL A 46 -9.20 -10.46 -17.85
N GLU A 47 -10.50 -10.73 -17.83
CA GLU A 47 -11.42 -10.23 -16.80
C GLU A 47 -11.13 -10.78 -15.39
N SER A 48 -10.53 -11.96 -15.30
CA SER A 48 -10.06 -12.55 -14.04
C SER A 48 -8.60 -12.21 -13.69
N GLY A 49 -7.94 -11.40 -14.51
CA GLY A 49 -6.55 -10.99 -14.29
C GLY A 49 -5.47 -12.03 -14.66
N HIS A 50 -5.87 -13.23 -15.14
CA HIS A 50 -4.94 -14.31 -15.53
C HIS A 50 -4.29 -14.10 -16.91
N ALA A 51 -4.71 -13.08 -17.65
CA ALA A 51 -4.07 -12.67 -18.90
C ALA A 51 -4.04 -11.15 -18.98
N THR A 52 -2.92 -10.60 -19.42
CA THR A 52 -2.80 -9.16 -19.65
C THR A 52 -3.11 -8.86 -21.12
N PRO A 53 -4.12 -8.01 -21.41
CA PRO A 53 -4.39 -7.55 -22.76
C PRO A 53 -3.31 -6.57 -23.21
N ARG A 54 -3.14 -6.45 -24.52
CA ARG A 54 -2.32 -5.38 -25.13
C ARG A 54 -3.07 -4.06 -25.05
N VAL A 55 -2.37 -2.94 -24.99
CA VAL A 55 -2.98 -1.60 -24.96
C VAL A 55 -3.99 -1.41 -26.10
N ILE A 56 -3.66 -1.87 -27.32
CA ILE A 56 -4.57 -1.81 -28.45
C ILE A 56 -5.84 -2.63 -28.24
N GLU A 57 -5.77 -3.80 -27.59
CA GLU A 57 -6.94 -4.61 -27.25
C GLU A 57 -7.83 -3.88 -26.23
N VAL A 58 -7.23 -3.19 -25.25
CA VAL A 58 -7.98 -2.35 -24.29
C VAL A 58 -8.70 -1.23 -25.00
N ARG A 59 -8.06 -0.51 -25.92
CA ARG A 59 -8.70 0.56 -26.71
C ARG A 59 -9.93 0.06 -27.46
N LEU A 60 -9.76 -1.05 -28.19
CA LEU A 60 -10.86 -1.66 -28.95
C LEU A 60 -12.01 -2.08 -28.07
N LEU A 61 -11.73 -2.67 -26.89
CA LEU A 61 -12.77 -3.05 -25.93
C LEU A 61 -13.49 -1.83 -25.37
N LEU A 62 -12.75 -0.77 -24.98
CA LEU A 62 -13.36 0.45 -24.46
C LEU A 62 -14.23 1.17 -25.49
N ASP A 63 -13.83 1.16 -26.77
CA ASP A 63 -14.64 1.67 -27.89
C ASP A 63 -15.95 0.88 -28.01
N ALA A 64 -15.87 -0.45 -28.01
CA ALA A 64 -17.04 -1.33 -28.10
C ALA A 64 -17.96 -1.22 -26.88
N TYR A 65 -17.42 -0.91 -25.70
CA TYR A 65 -18.18 -0.73 -24.46
C TYR A 65 -18.77 0.67 -24.32
N GLY A 66 -18.46 1.60 -25.26
CA GLY A 66 -18.97 2.97 -25.25
C GLY A 66 -18.34 3.85 -24.16
N VAL A 67 -17.15 3.52 -23.70
CA VAL A 67 -16.41 4.33 -22.73
C VAL A 67 -15.79 5.52 -23.42
N VAL A 68 -16.37 6.70 -23.26
CA VAL A 68 -15.94 7.96 -23.92
C VAL A 68 -15.06 8.82 -23.01
N ASP A 69 -15.10 8.61 -21.70
CA ASP A 69 -14.30 9.36 -20.73
C ASP A 69 -12.82 9.10 -20.95
N ARG A 70 -12.09 10.19 -21.29
CA ARG A 70 -10.68 10.14 -21.64
C ARG A 70 -9.80 9.75 -20.47
N GLU A 71 -10.10 10.25 -19.28
CA GLU A 71 -9.33 9.97 -18.08
C GLU A 71 -9.41 8.48 -17.71
N VAL A 72 -10.62 7.90 -17.75
CA VAL A 72 -10.85 6.46 -17.56
C VAL A 72 -10.08 5.64 -18.60
N ARG A 73 -10.11 6.05 -19.87
CA ARG A 73 -9.41 5.34 -20.94
C ARG A 73 -7.90 5.35 -20.73
N ASP A 74 -7.33 6.53 -20.51
CA ASP A 74 -5.89 6.70 -20.28
C ASP A 74 -5.43 5.84 -19.10
N LYS A 75 -6.17 5.83 -18.00
CA LYS A 75 -5.90 5.01 -16.82
C LYS A 75 -5.90 3.50 -17.12
N LEU A 76 -6.89 2.99 -17.86
CA LEU A 76 -6.97 1.56 -18.17
C LEU A 76 -5.91 1.13 -19.20
N GLU A 77 -5.55 2.01 -20.13
CA GLU A 77 -4.42 1.80 -21.05
C GLU A 77 -3.08 1.76 -20.30
N GLU A 78 -2.92 2.63 -19.32
CA GLU A 78 -1.75 2.66 -18.44
C GLU A 78 -1.63 1.39 -17.60
N LEU A 79 -2.72 0.93 -16.99
CA LEU A 79 -2.76 -0.37 -16.31
C LEU A 79 -2.34 -1.52 -17.25
N ALA A 80 -2.80 -1.53 -18.50
CA ALA A 80 -2.40 -2.55 -19.48
C ALA A 80 -0.90 -2.47 -19.82
N LYS A 81 -0.37 -1.26 -19.99
CA LYS A 81 1.05 -0.99 -20.28
C LYS A 81 1.94 -1.48 -19.14
N TYR A 82 1.58 -1.11 -17.90
CA TYR A 82 2.39 -1.42 -16.73
C TYR A 82 2.12 -2.79 -16.12
N SER A 83 1.03 -3.47 -16.49
CA SER A 83 0.79 -4.86 -16.07
C SER A 83 1.87 -5.85 -16.52
N LYS A 84 2.67 -5.48 -17.53
CA LYS A 84 3.82 -6.25 -18.00
C LYS A 84 5.16 -5.75 -17.44
N ASN A 85 5.18 -4.55 -16.87
CA ASN A 85 6.41 -4.02 -16.30
C ASN A 85 6.73 -4.77 -15.02
N ARG A 86 7.90 -5.35 -15.01
CA ARG A 86 8.49 -5.94 -13.81
C ARG A 86 8.95 -4.77 -12.94
N GLY A 87 8.25 -4.53 -11.82
CA GLY A 87 8.71 -3.57 -10.83
C GLY A 87 10.09 -3.93 -10.31
N TRP A 88 10.85 -2.95 -9.85
CA TRP A 88 12.20 -3.10 -9.32
C TRP A 88 12.29 -4.18 -8.21
N TRP A 89 11.21 -4.38 -7.45
CA TRP A 89 11.16 -5.39 -6.36
C TRP A 89 11.20 -6.83 -6.83
N LEU A 90 10.98 -7.10 -8.13
CA LEU A 90 10.99 -8.46 -8.66
C LEU A 90 12.39 -9.07 -8.72
N GLU A 91 13.44 -8.26 -8.69
CA GLU A 91 14.80 -8.75 -8.52
C GLU A 91 15.03 -9.40 -7.13
N HIS A 92 14.13 -9.06 -6.15
CA HIS A 92 14.13 -9.63 -4.80
C HIS A 92 13.01 -10.68 -4.59
N ALA A 93 12.27 -11.07 -5.64
CA ALA A 93 11.05 -11.89 -5.53
C ALA A 93 11.28 -13.26 -4.88
N GLU A 94 12.46 -13.85 -5.01
CA GLU A 94 12.81 -15.12 -4.36
C GLU A 94 12.89 -15.04 -2.83
N HIS A 95 13.13 -13.83 -2.29
CA HIS A 95 13.20 -13.55 -0.85
C HIS A 95 11.88 -13.03 -0.29
N LEU A 96 10.92 -12.70 -1.16
CA LEU A 96 9.64 -12.08 -0.80
C LEU A 96 8.48 -13.07 -0.95
N ARG A 97 7.48 -12.90 -0.11
CA ARG A 97 6.22 -13.65 -0.25
C ARG A 97 5.40 -13.06 -1.40
N PRO A 98 4.65 -13.91 -2.14
CA PRO A 98 3.84 -13.45 -3.27
C PRO A 98 2.80 -12.38 -2.92
N ASP A 99 2.19 -12.49 -1.73
CA ASP A 99 1.21 -11.52 -1.21
C ASP A 99 1.86 -10.17 -0.84
N TYR A 100 3.12 -10.21 -0.39
CA TYR A 100 3.87 -8.99 -0.12
C TYR A 100 4.33 -8.30 -1.42
N LEU A 101 4.61 -9.05 -2.48
CA LEU A 101 4.84 -8.48 -3.81
C LEU A 101 3.61 -7.72 -4.33
N ASP A 102 2.40 -8.24 -4.07
CA ASP A 102 1.15 -7.58 -4.40
C ASP A 102 0.97 -6.27 -3.59
N HIS A 103 1.33 -6.27 -2.30
CA HIS A 103 1.33 -5.05 -1.47
C HIS A 103 2.28 -3.99 -2.05
N ILE A 104 3.52 -4.37 -2.37
CA ILE A 104 4.49 -3.43 -2.96
C ILE A 104 3.98 -2.87 -4.29
N ALA A 105 3.33 -3.69 -5.11
CA ALA A 105 2.76 -3.25 -6.37
C ALA A 105 1.62 -2.23 -6.19
N LEU A 106 0.75 -2.42 -5.17
CA LEU A 106 -0.27 -1.45 -4.81
C LEU A 106 0.34 -0.13 -4.33
N GLU A 107 1.36 -0.22 -3.48
CA GLU A 107 2.07 0.94 -2.96
C GLU A 107 2.78 1.72 -4.07
N ASP A 108 3.43 1.02 -5.00
CA ASP A 108 4.12 1.62 -6.15
C ASP A 108 3.15 2.34 -7.10
N ASP A 109 1.94 1.82 -7.28
CA ASP A 109 0.91 2.43 -8.11
C ASP A 109 0.19 3.61 -7.44
N ALA A 110 0.17 3.66 -6.11
CA ALA A 110 -0.65 4.61 -5.38
C ALA A 110 -0.20 6.07 -5.59
N SER A 111 -1.16 6.97 -5.76
CA SER A 111 -0.97 8.43 -5.68
C SER A 111 -1.19 8.96 -4.26
N TYR A 112 -1.99 8.24 -3.46
CA TYR A 112 -2.20 8.54 -2.05
C TYR A 112 -2.21 7.25 -1.22
N ILE A 113 -1.41 7.22 -0.14
CA ILE A 113 -1.29 6.12 0.81
C ILE A 113 -1.69 6.62 2.19
N ARG A 114 -2.60 5.90 2.84
CA ARG A 114 -3.01 6.14 4.22
C ARG A 114 -2.71 4.90 5.04
N GLU A 115 -2.12 5.09 6.21
CA GLU A 115 -1.67 3.97 7.03
C GLU A 115 -2.03 4.19 8.50
N TRP A 116 -2.62 3.18 9.12
CA TRP A 116 -2.83 3.09 10.56
C TRP A 116 -1.90 2.04 11.16
N GLN A 117 -1.08 2.43 12.13
CA GLN A 117 -0.12 1.55 12.78
C GLN A 117 -0.17 1.68 14.31
N PRO A 118 -0.83 0.71 15.00
CA PRO A 118 -0.92 0.72 16.45
C PRO A 118 0.28 0.12 17.18
N VAL A 119 1.16 -0.62 16.50
CA VAL A 119 2.20 -1.42 17.16
C VAL A 119 3.62 -1.00 16.76
N LEU A 120 3.87 -0.81 15.47
CA LEU A 120 5.20 -0.50 14.93
C LEU A 120 5.18 0.83 14.16
N VAL A 121 6.35 1.41 13.93
CA VAL A 121 6.47 2.49 12.95
C VAL A 121 6.16 1.91 11.56
N PRO A 122 5.38 2.61 10.70
CA PRO A 122 5.12 2.21 9.33
C PRO A 122 6.38 1.91 8.54
N GLY A 123 6.36 0.87 7.68
CA GLY A 123 7.52 0.45 6.91
C GLY A 123 8.15 1.54 6.06
N LEU A 124 7.34 2.45 5.49
CA LEU A 124 7.80 3.59 4.70
C LEU A 124 8.52 4.67 5.53
N LEU A 125 8.36 4.65 6.85
CA LEU A 125 8.98 5.63 7.77
C LEU A 125 10.12 5.04 8.59
N GLN A 126 10.43 3.73 8.47
CA GLN A 126 11.43 3.08 9.30
C GLN A 126 12.86 3.43 8.87
N THR A 127 13.74 3.65 9.86
CA THR A 127 15.18 3.65 9.61
C THR A 127 15.67 2.22 9.33
N PRO A 128 16.82 2.03 8.65
CA PRO A 128 17.37 0.69 8.42
C PRO A 128 17.57 -0.11 9.71
N ALA A 129 18.07 0.53 10.78
CA ALA A 129 18.29 -0.12 12.07
C ALA A 129 16.99 -0.55 12.74
N TYR A 130 15.93 0.29 12.68
CA TYR A 130 14.61 -0.08 13.20
C TYR A 130 13.99 -1.21 12.37
N ALA A 131 14.13 -1.16 11.05
CA ALA A 131 13.65 -2.20 10.15
C ALA A 131 14.30 -3.55 10.44
N GLU A 132 15.62 -3.59 10.61
CA GLU A 132 16.38 -4.78 10.97
C GLU A 132 15.90 -5.37 12.31
N ALA A 133 15.81 -4.53 13.34
CA ALA A 133 15.36 -4.95 14.65
C ALA A 133 13.92 -5.51 14.61
N ALA A 134 13.01 -4.85 13.89
CA ALA A 134 11.62 -5.32 13.75
C ALA A 134 11.51 -6.64 12.97
N ILE A 135 12.30 -6.84 11.92
CA ILE A 135 12.32 -8.08 11.13
C ILE A 135 12.88 -9.24 11.96
N THR A 136 13.95 -9.01 12.70
CA THR A 136 14.64 -10.06 13.47
C THR A 136 13.90 -10.44 14.76
N ALA A 137 13.09 -9.55 15.32
CA ALA A 137 12.23 -9.81 16.48
C ALA A 137 10.98 -10.66 16.14
N GLY A 138 10.72 -10.92 14.85
CA GLY A 138 9.56 -11.72 14.42
C GLY A 138 9.61 -13.16 14.95
N PRO A 139 8.44 -13.83 15.03
CA PRO A 139 8.34 -15.18 15.62
C PRO A 139 9.03 -16.27 14.80
N ASN A 140 9.35 -15.99 13.55
CA ASN A 140 10.00 -16.92 12.64
C ASN A 140 11.46 -16.51 12.41
N TYR A 141 12.37 -17.49 12.43
CA TYR A 141 13.75 -17.24 12.05
C TYR A 141 13.86 -16.73 10.60
N VAL A 142 14.55 -15.63 10.42
CA VAL A 142 14.88 -15.06 9.11
C VAL A 142 16.40 -15.07 8.98
N SER A 143 16.93 -15.69 7.92
CA SER A 143 18.38 -15.72 7.70
C SER A 143 18.96 -14.32 7.50
N PRO A 144 20.20 -14.03 7.91
CA PRO A 144 20.83 -12.73 7.71
C PRO A 144 20.79 -12.22 6.27
N GLU A 145 20.98 -13.13 5.31
CA GLU A 145 20.88 -12.82 3.88
C GLU A 145 19.48 -12.30 3.52
N ARG A 146 18.44 -13.00 3.97
CA ARG A 146 17.05 -12.58 3.73
C ARG A 146 16.71 -11.27 4.44
N VAL A 147 17.23 -11.05 5.64
CA VAL A 147 17.10 -9.77 6.36
C VAL A 147 17.67 -8.64 5.52
N ALA A 148 18.88 -8.80 4.96
CA ALA A 148 19.52 -7.80 4.11
C ALA A 148 18.68 -7.48 2.86
N HIS A 149 18.06 -8.48 2.21
CA HIS A 149 17.15 -8.27 1.09
C HIS A 149 15.88 -7.53 1.51
N LEU A 150 15.28 -7.88 2.65
CA LEU A 150 14.09 -7.20 3.16
C LEU A 150 14.35 -5.74 3.51
N ILE A 151 15.53 -5.42 4.05
CA ILE A 151 15.97 -4.04 4.32
C ILE A 151 16.12 -3.26 3.00
N LYS A 152 16.78 -3.84 1.98
CA LYS A 152 16.93 -3.20 0.66
C LYS A 152 15.58 -2.92 0.00
N VAL A 153 14.67 -3.89 0.04
CA VAL A 153 13.29 -3.71 -0.46
C VAL A 153 12.58 -2.58 0.28
N ARG A 154 12.71 -2.53 1.61
CA ARG A 154 12.10 -1.47 2.43
C ARG A 154 12.66 -0.09 2.08
N ALA A 155 13.97 0.03 1.92
CA ALA A 155 14.62 1.26 1.47
C ALA A 155 14.15 1.68 0.06
N GLY A 156 14.03 0.73 -0.87
CA GLY A 156 13.50 1.00 -2.22
C GLY A 156 12.06 1.51 -2.21
N ARG A 157 11.21 0.96 -1.33
CA ARG A 157 9.82 1.41 -1.16
C ARG A 157 9.73 2.86 -0.67
N GLN A 158 10.66 3.30 0.18
CA GLN A 158 10.65 4.66 0.75
C GLN A 158 10.76 5.75 -0.30
N ALA A 159 11.37 5.46 -1.46
CA ALA A 159 11.41 6.40 -2.59
C ALA A 159 10.01 6.83 -3.06
N LYS A 160 8.97 6.03 -2.77
CA LYS A 160 7.58 6.34 -3.11
C LYS A 160 7.06 7.61 -2.43
N ILE A 161 7.58 7.92 -1.24
CA ILE A 161 7.20 9.08 -0.44
C ILE A 161 8.29 10.16 -0.38
N ASP A 162 9.27 10.11 -1.28
CA ASP A 162 10.24 11.20 -1.43
C ASP A 162 9.53 12.50 -1.84
N GLU A 163 10.23 13.62 -1.72
CA GLU A 163 9.66 14.93 -2.02
C GLU A 163 9.11 14.98 -3.45
N GLY A 164 7.83 15.32 -3.60
CA GLY A 164 7.11 15.27 -4.87
C GLY A 164 6.58 13.88 -5.27
N GLY A 165 6.79 12.86 -4.45
CA GLY A 165 6.20 11.52 -4.61
C GLY A 165 4.73 11.45 -4.20
N ALA A 166 4.25 10.22 -3.90
CA ALA A 166 2.88 10.01 -3.46
C ALA A 166 2.55 10.80 -2.19
N LEU A 167 1.31 11.21 -2.06
CA LEU A 167 0.79 11.72 -0.79
C LEU A 167 0.79 10.57 0.23
N TYR A 168 1.30 10.80 1.42
CA TYR A 168 1.39 9.81 2.47
C TYR A 168 0.86 10.37 3.79
N SER A 169 -0.06 9.66 4.41
CA SER A 169 -0.62 10.03 5.70
C SER A 169 -0.60 8.84 6.66
N ALA A 170 0.23 8.91 7.69
CA ALA A 170 0.36 7.89 8.71
C ALA A 170 -0.23 8.37 10.04
N ILE A 171 -0.99 7.49 10.67
CA ILE A 171 -1.45 7.64 12.05
C ILE A 171 -0.77 6.55 12.87
N LEU A 172 -0.02 6.94 13.89
CA LEU A 172 0.63 6.03 14.82
C LEU A 172 -0.06 6.13 16.19
N TRP A 173 -0.22 5.01 16.88
CA TRP A 173 -0.65 5.06 18.27
C TRP A 173 0.45 5.64 19.15
N GLU A 174 0.09 6.44 20.16
CA GLU A 174 1.04 7.07 21.09
C GLU A 174 2.01 6.05 21.71
N ALA A 175 1.57 4.81 21.95
CA ALA A 175 2.42 3.75 22.47
C ALA A 175 3.68 3.50 21.61
N VAL A 176 3.56 3.60 20.28
CA VAL A 176 4.68 3.41 19.34
C VAL A 176 5.75 4.50 19.53
N ILE A 177 5.35 5.67 20.00
CA ILE A 177 6.22 6.82 20.19
C ILE A 177 6.90 6.81 21.57
N VAL A 178 6.16 6.42 22.62
CA VAL A 178 6.64 6.56 23.99
C VAL A 178 7.27 5.28 24.56
N HIS A 179 6.99 4.11 23.96
CA HIS A 179 7.57 2.85 24.38
C HIS A 179 8.55 2.29 23.34
N PRO A 180 9.85 2.20 23.67
CA PRO A 180 10.82 1.61 22.77
C PRO A 180 10.57 0.09 22.64
N LEU A 181 10.19 -0.36 21.46
CA LEU A 181 10.07 -1.79 21.12
C LEU A 181 11.39 -2.38 20.62
N VAL A 182 12.39 -1.53 20.44
CA VAL A 182 13.76 -1.82 20.02
C VAL A 182 14.72 -1.21 21.03
N SER A 183 16.04 -1.33 20.85
CA SER A 183 16.98 -0.65 21.76
C SER A 183 16.74 0.86 21.79
N VAL A 184 17.02 1.51 22.92
CA VAL A 184 16.77 2.95 23.14
C VAL A 184 17.43 3.79 22.05
N GLY A 185 18.68 3.50 21.68
CA GLY A 185 19.40 4.23 20.64
C GLY A 185 18.73 4.14 19.26
N ILE A 186 18.28 2.94 18.87
CA ILE A 186 17.54 2.72 17.60
C ILE A 186 16.21 3.46 17.64
N HIS A 187 15.51 3.44 18.78
CA HIS A 187 14.27 4.16 18.94
C HIS A 187 14.44 5.68 18.81
N GLN A 188 15.49 6.24 19.43
CA GLN A 188 15.82 7.66 19.34
C GLN A 188 16.15 8.09 17.90
N GLU A 189 16.91 7.27 17.16
CA GLU A 189 17.18 7.46 15.74
C GLU A 189 15.86 7.49 14.95
N GLN A 190 14.97 6.51 15.21
CA GLN A 190 13.69 6.42 14.56
C GLN A 190 12.78 7.63 14.83
N LEU A 191 12.68 8.10 16.07
CA LEU A 191 11.93 9.30 16.43
C LEU A 191 12.49 10.55 15.73
N SER A 192 13.81 10.65 15.63
CA SER A 192 14.46 11.74 14.90
C SER A 192 14.13 11.70 13.41
N ALA A 193 14.14 10.51 12.81
CA ALA A 193 13.76 10.31 11.40
C ALA A 193 12.29 10.67 11.13
N LEU A 194 11.36 10.32 12.03
CA LEU A 194 9.95 10.71 11.91
C LEU A 194 9.76 12.23 11.88
N LEU A 195 10.53 12.97 12.69
CA LEU A 195 10.50 14.42 12.71
C LEU A 195 11.04 15.05 11.43
N GLU A 196 12.05 14.45 10.80
CA GLU A 196 12.61 14.94 9.53
C GLU A 196 11.69 14.61 8.34
N ILE A 197 11.22 13.38 8.24
CA ILE A 197 10.33 12.94 7.17
C ILE A 197 9.00 13.72 7.21
N GLY A 198 8.48 13.98 8.40
CA GLY A 198 7.26 14.77 8.60
C GLY A 198 7.35 16.25 8.18
N LYS A 199 8.53 16.75 7.78
CA LYS A 199 8.69 18.08 7.17
C LYS A 199 8.39 18.10 5.67
N ARG A 200 8.34 16.93 5.01
CA ARG A 200 8.03 16.84 3.58
C ARG A 200 6.60 17.26 3.34
N ARG A 201 6.34 18.00 2.25
CA ARG A 201 5.00 18.52 1.93
C ARG A 201 3.97 17.45 1.62
N ASN A 202 4.42 16.32 1.12
CA ASN A 202 3.59 15.18 0.76
C ASN A 202 3.45 14.14 1.87
N VAL A 203 4.05 14.36 3.05
CA VAL A 203 4.01 13.42 4.18
C VAL A 203 3.33 14.05 5.38
N THR A 204 2.34 13.36 5.93
CA THR A 204 1.65 13.75 7.17
C THR A 204 1.84 12.64 8.21
N VAL A 205 2.38 12.97 9.37
CA VAL A 205 2.50 12.06 10.51
C VAL A 205 1.66 12.59 11.66
N GLN A 206 0.68 11.79 12.10
CA GLN A 206 -0.17 12.10 13.24
C GLN A 206 -0.06 11.02 14.30
N VAL A 207 -0.25 11.41 15.55
CA VAL A 207 -0.27 10.49 16.69
C VAL A 207 -1.67 10.42 17.26
N LEU A 208 -2.22 9.21 17.34
CA LEU A 208 -3.45 8.94 18.07
C LEU A 208 -3.09 8.85 19.56
N PRO A 209 -3.55 9.79 20.41
CA PRO A 209 -3.15 9.85 21.82
C PRO A 209 -3.86 8.76 22.65
N PHE A 210 -3.29 8.40 23.81
CA PHE A 210 -3.93 7.49 24.75
C PHE A 210 -5.34 7.95 25.16
N SER A 211 -5.58 9.25 25.18
CA SER A 211 -6.90 9.82 25.48
C SER A 211 -7.99 9.47 24.45
N ALA A 212 -7.63 8.97 23.26
CA ALA A 212 -8.58 8.42 22.30
C ALA A 212 -9.22 7.10 22.77
N GLY A 213 -8.69 6.51 23.85
CA GLY A 213 -9.27 5.36 24.52
C GLY A 213 -9.38 4.12 23.64
N ALA A 214 -10.54 3.46 23.65
CA ALA A 214 -10.78 2.22 22.95
C ALA A 214 -10.67 2.32 21.42
N LEU A 215 -10.65 3.53 20.85
CA LEU A 215 -10.54 3.71 19.40
C LEU A 215 -9.23 3.11 18.85
N ALA A 216 -8.12 3.19 19.60
CA ALA A 216 -6.85 2.59 19.20
C ALA A 216 -6.92 1.06 19.01
N GLY A 217 -7.83 0.38 19.71
CA GLY A 217 -8.07 -1.06 19.61
C GLY A 217 -9.24 -1.44 18.70
N SER A 218 -9.91 -0.48 18.06
CA SER A 218 -11.11 -0.73 17.26
C SER A 218 -10.82 -1.41 15.93
N THR A 219 -9.60 -1.29 15.42
CA THR A 219 -9.15 -1.92 14.18
C THR A 219 -7.67 -2.28 14.24
N TYR A 220 -7.30 -3.31 13.48
CA TYR A 220 -5.91 -3.72 13.28
C TYR A 220 -5.17 -2.74 12.36
N ALA A 221 -3.83 -2.89 12.28
CA ALA A 221 -3.01 -2.17 11.32
C ALA A 221 -3.50 -2.40 9.88
N PHE A 222 -3.56 -1.34 9.09
CA PHE A 222 -3.88 -1.42 7.66
C PHE A 222 -3.25 -0.28 6.88
N SER A 223 -3.04 -0.54 5.59
CA SER A 223 -2.66 0.48 4.59
C SER A 223 -3.76 0.55 3.54
N SER A 224 -4.21 1.76 3.21
CA SER A 224 -5.19 2.01 2.15
C SER A 224 -4.58 2.84 1.03
N PHE A 225 -4.94 2.50 -0.19
CA PHE A 225 -4.36 3.06 -1.41
C PHE A 225 -5.43 3.70 -2.27
N SER A 226 -5.13 4.88 -2.78
CA SER A 226 -5.87 5.55 -3.83
C SER A 226 -4.93 5.77 -5.02
N PHE A 227 -5.41 5.51 -6.23
CA PHE A 227 -4.58 5.56 -7.44
C PHE A 227 -4.86 6.78 -8.30
N ASP A 228 -5.96 7.47 -8.00
CA ASP A 228 -6.37 8.70 -8.66
C ASP A 228 -6.08 9.94 -7.81
N ALA A 229 -6.27 11.12 -8.41
CA ALA A 229 -6.19 12.40 -7.70
C ALA A 229 -7.26 12.55 -6.61
N GLU A 230 -8.41 11.87 -6.79
CA GLU A 230 -9.44 11.81 -5.76
C GLU A 230 -9.07 10.80 -4.67
N PRO A 231 -9.25 11.16 -3.39
CA PRO A 231 -8.80 10.33 -2.27
C PRO A 231 -9.71 9.12 -1.98
N THR A 232 -10.39 8.57 -2.99
CA THR A 232 -11.21 7.37 -2.85
C THR A 232 -10.33 6.15 -2.57
N VAL A 233 -10.65 5.36 -1.54
CA VAL A 233 -9.93 4.12 -1.24
C VAL A 233 -10.28 3.08 -2.28
N GLU A 234 -9.28 2.56 -2.98
CA GLU A 234 -9.46 1.57 -4.05
C GLU A 234 -8.84 0.20 -3.73
N ALA A 235 -7.97 0.14 -2.75
CA ALA A 235 -7.45 -1.11 -2.20
C ALA A 235 -7.03 -0.90 -0.73
N VAL A 236 -7.11 -1.97 0.06
CA VAL A 236 -6.61 -2.02 1.44
C VAL A 236 -5.77 -3.27 1.62
N THR A 237 -4.65 -3.14 2.33
CA THR A 237 -3.85 -4.28 2.76
C THR A 237 -3.75 -4.34 4.26
N MET A 238 -3.74 -5.56 4.79
CA MET A 238 -3.50 -5.87 6.19
C MET A 238 -2.45 -6.95 6.30
N GLU A 239 -1.42 -6.71 7.10
CA GLU A 239 -0.41 -7.71 7.41
C GLU A 239 -0.80 -8.50 8.67
N ASN A 240 -0.63 -9.81 8.62
CA ASN A 240 -0.83 -10.71 9.75
C ASN A 240 0.22 -11.83 9.73
N LEU A 241 0.18 -12.72 10.72
CA LEU A 241 1.15 -13.82 10.84
C LEU A 241 1.18 -14.75 9.62
N LEU A 242 0.06 -14.91 8.92
CA LEU A 242 -0.05 -15.78 7.75
C LEU A 242 0.32 -15.08 6.45
N GLY A 243 0.26 -13.73 6.42
CA GLY A 243 0.60 -12.95 5.24
C GLY A 243 -0.08 -11.60 5.13
N THR A 244 -0.10 -11.10 3.91
CA THR A 244 -0.77 -9.87 3.53
C THR A 244 -2.12 -10.20 2.90
N SER A 245 -3.20 -9.76 3.53
CA SER A 245 -4.54 -9.82 2.97
C SER A 245 -4.82 -8.55 2.18
N ILE A 246 -5.49 -8.69 1.03
CA ILE A 246 -5.89 -7.57 0.17
C ILE A 246 -7.41 -7.53 0.12
N VAL A 247 -7.98 -6.34 0.37
CA VAL A 247 -9.41 -6.05 0.31
C VAL A 247 -9.66 -5.15 -0.90
N GLU A 248 -10.57 -5.58 -1.78
CA GLU A 248 -10.95 -4.86 -3.00
C GLU A 248 -12.48 -4.60 -3.12
N PRO A 249 -13.39 -5.31 -2.38
CA PRO A 249 -14.83 -5.06 -2.46
C PRO A 249 -15.21 -3.65 -2.01
N PRO A 250 -16.00 -2.88 -2.79
CA PRO A 250 -16.30 -1.47 -2.50
C PRO A 250 -16.92 -1.20 -1.12
N GLU A 251 -17.82 -2.10 -0.68
CA GLU A 251 -18.45 -1.98 0.64
C GLU A 251 -17.46 -2.11 1.80
N ASP A 252 -16.45 -2.95 1.64
CA ASP A 252 -15.41 -3.12 2.65
C ASP A 252 -14.39 -1.98 2.60
N LEU A 253 -14.04 -1.51 1.40
CA LEU A 253 -13.18 -0.34 1.23
C LEU A 253 -13.77 0.91 1.90
N ALA A 254 -15.09 1.12 1.77
CA ALA A 254 -15.78 2.22 2.44
C ALA A 254 -15.68 2.14 3.97
N ARG A 255 -15.73 0.92 4.55
CA ARG A 255 -15.54 0.72 6.00
C ARG A 255 -14.14 1.13 6.46
N TYR A 256 -13.10 0.76 5.70
CA TYR A 256 -11.72 1.16 6.02
C TYR A 256 -11.48 2.64 5.83
N GLY A 257 -12.07 3.26 4.80
CA GLY A 257 -12.06 4.71 4.62
C GLY A 257 -12.66 5.44 5.82
N ASN A 258 -13.85 5.04 6.26
CA ASN A 258 -14.52 5.60 7.44
C ASN A 258 -13.71 5.37 8.73
N ALA A 259 -13.11 4.18 8.91
CA ALA A 259 -12.27 3.89 10.07
C ALA A 259 -11.04 4.81 10.10
N TYR A 260 -10.38 5.00 8.95
CA TYR A 260 -9.24 5.92 8.86
C TYR A 260 -9.63 7.36 9.18
N ASP A 261 -10.75 7.86 8.65
CA ASP A 261 -11.22 9.21 8.91
C ASP A 261 -11.59 9.42 10.39
N LEU A 262 -12.15 8.42 11.04
CA LEU A 262 -12.41 8.44 12.48
C LEU A 262 -11.12 8.51 13.29
N LEU A 263 -10.13 7.67 12.98
CA LEU A 263 -8.81 7.70 13.60
C LEU A 263 -8.12 9.05 13.40
N ARG A 264 -8.15 9.59 12.19
CA ARG A 264 -7.56 10.87 11.82
C ARG A 264 -8.21 12.04 12.58
N SER A 265 -9.51 12.01 12.76
CA SER A 265 -10.25 13.04 13.49
C SER A 265 -9.94 13.04 14.98
N ALA A 266 -9.62 11.88 15.55
CA ALA A 266 -9.25 11.73 16.96
C ALA A 266 -7.73 11.90 17.21
N ALA A 267 -6.92 11.85 16.15
CA ALA A 267 -5.48 12.02 16.24
C ALA A 267 -5.10 13.48 16.49
N LEU A 268 -3.96 13.68 17.11
CA LEU A 268 -3.36 15.02 17.27
C LEU A 268 -3.08 15.64 15.90
N ALA A 269 -3.27 16.97 15.79
CA ALA A 269 -2.82 17.70 14.60
C ALA A 269 -1.30 17.49 14.35
N PRO A 270 -0.82 17.56 13.10
CA PRO A 270 0.58 17.27 12.77
C PRO A 270 1.61 17.99 13.64
N ASP A 271 1.41 19.28 13.93
CA ASP A 271 2.30 20.05 14.81
C ASP A 271 2.27 19.58 16.26
N ALA A 272 1.10 19.18 16.78
CA ALA A 272 0.96 18.61 18.12
C ALA A 272 1.62 17.23 18.20
N SER A 273 1.46 16.41 17.16
CA SER A 273 2.12 15.13 17.02
C SER A 273 3.65 15.28 17.02
N ALA A 274 4.17 16.23 16.25
CA ALA A 274 5.61 16.52 16.24
C ALA A 274 6.14 17.00 17.61
N ARG A 275 5.33 17.75 18.38
CA ARG A 275 5.71 18.14 19.76
C ARG A 275 5.77 16.93 20.68
N LEU A 276 4.81 16.01 20.58
CA LEU A 276 4.79 14.78 21.37
C LEU A 276 6.01 13.91 21.04
N ILE A 277 6.33 13.70 19.76
CA ILE A 277 7.52 12.95 19.32
C ILE A 277 8.80 13.57 19.84
N ARG A 278 8.95 14.92 19.78
CA ARG A 278 10.10 15.62 20.35
C ARG A 278 10.22 15.46 21.87
N SER A 279 9.08 15.43 22.57
CA SER A 279 9.04 15.21 24.03
C SER A 279 9.52 13.80 24.36
N ALA A 280 9.01 12.78 23.68
CA ALA A 280 9.43 11.39 23.86
C ALA A 280 10.94 11.22 23.60
N LEU A 281 11.47 11.80 22.51
CA LEU A 281 12.89 11.77 22.18
C LEU A 281 13.76 12.43 23.28
N ARG A 282 13.28 13.51 23.89
CA ARG A 282 14.02 14.16 25.00
C ARG A 282 14.00 13.34 26.29
N SER A 283 12.86 12.69 26.59
CA SER A 283 12.73 11.83 27.78
C SER A 283 13.64 10.60 27.67
N SER A 284 13.66 9.93 26.54
CA SER A 284 14.50 8.75 26.31
C SER A 284 16.01 9.06 26.39
N LYS A 285 16.44 10.27 25.99
CA LYS A 285 17.84 10.71 26.14
C LYS A 285 18.27 10.95 27.58
N LYS A 286 17.35 11.31 28.47
CA LYS A 286 17.66 11.51 29.90
C LYS A 286 17.79 10.18 30.64
N GLU A 287 17.01 9.20 30.27
CA GLU A 287 17.07 7.84 30.86
C GLU A 287 18.37 7.12 30.48
N ASP A 288 18.93 7.38 29.30
CA ASP A 288 20.19 6.79 28.81
C ASP A 288 21.44 7.39 29.52
N THR A 289 21.29 8.53 30.19
CA THR A 289 22.39 9.25 30.91
C THR A 289 22.33 9.08 32.43
N SER A 290 21.33 8.35 32.95
CA SER A 290 21.12 8.06 34.38
C SER A 290 21.48 6.62 34.71
#